data_cf5966c558627def70d5fb50cbcedb85
#
_entry.id   cf5966c558627def70d5fb50cbcedb85
#
_cell.length_a   1.000
_cell.length_b   1.000
_cell.length_c   1.000
_cell.angle_alpha   90.00
_cell.angle_beta   90.00
_cell.angle_gamma   90.00
#
_symmetry.space_group_name_H-M   'P 1'
#
loop_
_entity.id
_entity.type
_entity.pdbx_description
1 polymer ?
#
loop_
_entity_poly.entity_id
_entity_poly.type
_entity_poly.pdbx_seq_one_letter_code
_entity_poly.pdbx_strand_id
1 'polypeptide(L)'
;HIHSRWSVGWDTETDPPTPIKGGDAIYPIAMNATMARYYGLSWMVATDHGGPNHSKVNREQAYPELLLSRKAVPEVVQFYAMEFDTPGADHSSMIMPHTHDEAEKLEELESSFATRDAWPRDPTRNTEPKMIEALEHMRDMDEPPVVIAHHPSRSADSIGVYGLDAPAEFRKWNNTAPNVAIGMEGAPGHQAVVFRATGDSVTPGPRGAYGRQPTMGGFDQMTARLGGFWDSMLGEGRHWWITANSDSHVNWREGGADFWPGEYSKTYVYADRAHDDILDGIRGGRVFVTLGDLVSELWVTAEAGGAEAGI
;
A
#
# COMPACT_ATOMS: atom_id res chain seq x y z
N HIS A 1 3.86 -1.03 -1.21
CA HIS A 1 3.81 -1.24 0.24
C HIS A 1 5.04 -2.00 0.67
N ILE A 2 5.96 -1.32 1.38
CA ILE A 2 7.28 -1.82 1.78
C ILE A 2 7.66 -1.13 3.08
N HIS A 3 8.05 -1.88 4.09
CA HIS A 3 8.51 -1.35 5.37
C HIS A 3 10.02 -1.20 5.42
N SER A 4 10.47 -0.13 6.05
CA SER A 4 11.87 0.11 6.36
C SER A 4 12.11 0.05 7.87
N ARG A 5 13.36 0.23 8.29
CA ARG A 5 13.69 0.33 9.71
C ARG A 5 13.02 1.50 10.45
N TRP A 6 12.25 2.31 9.75
CA TRP A 6 11.44 3.40 10.30
C TRP A 6 9.98 2.99 10.54
N SER A 7 9.59 1.77 10.17
CA SER A 7 8.51 1.04 10.82
C SER A 7 8.99 0.63 12.22
N VAL A 8 8.82 1.55 13.17
CA VAL A 8 9.45 1.43 14.48
C VAL A 8 8.61 0.61 15.46
N GLY A 9 9.28 -0.06 16.40
CA GLY A 9 8.64 -0.49 17.64
C GLY A 9 8.56 0.67 18.63
N TRP A 10 7.94 0.44 19.79
CA TRP A 10 7.71 1.48 20.80
C TRP A 10 8.15 1.03 22.18
N ASP A 11 9.00 1.82 22.82
CA ASP A 11 9.28 1.69 24.24
C ASP A 11 8.13 2.33 25.02
N THR A 12 7.29 1.49 25.62
CA THR A 12 6.12 1.91 26.41
C THR A 12 6.46 2.22 27.88
N GLU A 13 7.71 2.07 28.29
CA GLU A 13 8.17 2.48 29.62
C GLU A 13 8.39 4.01 29.71
N THR A 14 8.42 4.69 28.56
CA THR A 14 8.52 6.15 28.46
C THR A 14 7.16 6.79 28.18
N ASP A 15 6.98 8.06 28.59
CA ASP A 15 5.79 8.85 28.34
C ASP A 15 6.17 10.24 27.74
N PRO A 16 5.89 10.53 26.46
CA PRO A 16 5.30 9.62 25.45
C PRO A 16 6.22 8.43 25.14
N PRO A 17 5.67 7.34 24.57
CA PRO A 17 6.47 6.21 24.09
C PRO A 17 7.54 6.67 23.10
N THR A 18 8.75 6.12 23.24
CA THR A 18 9.86 6.45 22.33
C THR A 18 10.00 5.41 21.23
N PRO A 19 10.31 5.83 19.98
CA PRO A 19 10.44 4.92 18.86
C PRO A 19 11.71 4.07 18.97
N ILE A 20 11.56 2.75 18.71
CA ILE A 20 12.66 1.78 18.62
C ILE A 20 12.87 1.48 17.13
N LYS A 21 13.91 2.07 16.56
CA LYS A 21 14.29 1.84 15.17
C LYS A 21 14.56 0.35 14.91
N GLY A 22 13.98 -0.18 13.83
CA GLY A 22 14.11 -1.60 13.49
C GLY A 22 13.26 -2.53 14.37
N GLY A 23 12.30 -2.00 15.12
CA GLY A 23 11.47 -2.79 16.02
C GLY A 23 10.39 -3.60 15.34
N ASP A 24 9.98 -3.16 14.14
CA ASP A 24 9.00 -3.85 13.31
C ASP A 24 9.64 -4.35 12.02
N ALA A 25 10.23 -3.46 11.21
CA ALA A 25 11.02 -3.80 10.04
C ALA A 25 12.47 -3.33 10.19
N ILE A 26 13.41 -4.01 9.53
CA ILE A 26 14.84 -3.87 9.88
C ILE A 26 15.71 -3.21 8.82
N TYR A 27 15.26 -3.18 7.56
CA TYR A 27 16.11 -2.74 6.46
C TYR A 27 16.10 -1.25 6.25
N PRO A 28 17.28 -0.64 5.90
CA PRO A 28 17.32 0.73 5.39
C PRO A 28 16.52 0.86 4.09
N ILE A 29 15.96 2.04 3.82
CA ILE A 29 15.21 2.33 2.58
C ILE A 29 16.08 2.01 1.34
N ALA A 30 17.37 2.35 1.36
CA ALA A 30 18.30 2.06 0.26
C ALA A 30 18.50 0.55 0.02
N MET A 31 18.36 -0.29 1.05
CA MET A 31 18.41 -1.74 0.88
C MET A 31 17.15 -2.24 0.16
N ASN A 32 15.98 -1.77 0.57
CA ASN A 32 14.72 -2.08 -0.11
C ASN A 32 14.77 -1.63 -1.58
N ALA A 33 15.29 -0.43 -1.87
CA ALA A 33 15.44 0.07 -3.24
C ALA A 33 16.42 -0.79 -4.06
N THR A 34 17.52 -1.24 -3.44
CA THR A 34 18.50 -2.15 -4.08
C THR A 34 17.86 -3.49 -4.43
N MET A 35 17.08 -4.06 -3.52
CA MET A 35 16.39 -5.33 -3.76
C MET A 35 15.23 -5.17 -4.74
N ALA A 36 14.49 -4.07 -4.68
CA ALA A 36 13.49 -3.72 -5.70
C ALA A 36 14.11 -3.70 -7.11
N ARG A 37 15.26 -3.03 -7.28
CA ARG A 37 16.02 -3.05 -8.53
C ARG A 37 16.45 -4.48 -8.92
N TYR A 38 16.96 -5.25 -7.97
CA TYR A 38 17.42 -6.63 -8.22
C TYR A 38 16.29 -7.52 -8.78
N TYR A 39 15.07 -7.36 -8.23
CA TYR A 39 13.88 -8.07 -8.70
C TYR A 39 13.13 -7.35 -9.85
N GLY A 40 13.76 -6.36 -10.49
CA GLY A 40 13.29 -5.73 -11.71
C GLY A 40 12.22 -4.65 -11.54
N LEU A 41 12.02 -4.12 -10.32
CA LEU A 41 11.16 -2.96 -10.14
C LEU A 41 11.87 -1.68 -10.59
N SER A 42 11.14 -0.82 -11.31
CA SER A 42 11.58 0.51 -11.71
C SER A 42 11.04 1.63 -10.79
N TRP A 43 10.12 1.30 -9.90
CA TRP A 43 9.58 2.20 -8.90
C TRP A 43 9.17 1.46 -7.63
N MET A 44 9.12 2.17 -6.50
CA MET A 44 8.69 1.63 -5.21
C MET A 44 8.09 2.72 -4.34
N VAL A 45 7.33 2.30 -3.33
CA VAL A 45 6.72 3.16 -2.31
C VAL A 45 7.18 2.70 -0.93
N ALA A 46 7.87 3.57 -0.19
CA ALA A 46 8.23 3.32 1.20
C ALA A 46 7.04 3.70 2.09
N THR A 47 6.50 2.74 2.85
CA THR A 47 5.24 2.87 3.60
C THR A 47 5.42 2.36 5.02
N ASP A 48 6.17 3.08 5.82
CA ASP A 48 6.41 2.69 7.21
C ASP A 48 5.14 2.83 8.06
N HIS A 49 4.98 1.95 9.06
CA HIS A 49 3.89 1.97 10.02
C HIS A 49 3.87 3.22 10.87
N GLY A 50 2.67 3.70 11.21
CA GLY A 50 2.43 4.74 12.20
C GLY A 50 2.55 4.30 13.66
N GLY A 51 2.26 5.21 14.58
CA GLY A 51 2.25 5.03 16.03
C GLY A 51 2.40 6.35 16.77
N PRO A 52 2.57 6.37 18.09
CA PRO A 52 2.63 7.61 18.88
C PRO A 52 3.69 8.61 18.39
N ASN A 53 3.29 9.79 17.90
CA ASN A 53 4.17 10.82 17.33
C ASN A 53 5.03 10.32 16.14
N HIS A 54 4.57 9.32 15.39
CA HIS A 54 5.33 8.76 14.27
C HIS A 54 5.50 9.75 13.11
N SER A 55 4.60 10.72 12.97
CA SER A 55 4.72 11.84 12.03
C SER A 55 6.08 12.54 12.13
N LYS A 56 6.63 12.69 13.35
CA LYS A 56 7.99 13.22 13.56
C LYS A 56 9.08 12.25 13.14
N VAL A 57 8.89 10.95 13.36
CA VAL A 57 9.83 9.91 12.89
C VAL A 57 9.90 9.93 11.38
N ASN A 58 8.75 9.98 10.71
CA ASN A 58 8.67 10.11 9.26
C ASN A 58 9.41 11.36 8.78
N ARG A 59 9.09 12.51 9.33
CA ARG A 59 9.65 13.81 8.92
C ARG A 59 11.14 13.93 9.18
N GLU A 60 11.59 13.57 10.38
CA GLU A 60 12.93 13.86 10.88
C GLU A 60 13.95 12.75 10.59
N GLN A 61 13.47 11.51 10.36
CA GLN A 61 14.31 10.33 10.25
C GLN A 61 14.14 9.59 8.92
N ALA A 62 12.92 9.19 8.58
CA ALA A 62 12.66 8.42 7.37
C ALA A 62 12.88 9.25 6.10
N TYR A 63 12.37 10.47 6.06
CA TYR A 63 12.50 11.33 4.88
C TYR A 63 13.96 11.67 4.51
N PRO A 64 14.85 12.09 5.45
CA PRO A 64 16.25 12.27 5.14
C PRO A 64 16.93 11.00 4.60
N GLU A 65 16.57 9.83 5.12
CA GLU A 65 17.07 8.55 4.60
C GLU A 65 16.54 8.25 3.20
N LEU A 66 15.27 8.54 2.91
CA LEU A 66 14.71 8.42 1.57
C LEU A 66 15.46 9.29 0.56
N LEU A 67 15.80 10.54 0.91
CA LEU A 67 16.57 11.43 0.04
C LEU A 67 17.97 10.86 -0.26
N LEU A 68 18.60 10.21 0.70
CA LEU A 68 19.88 9.51 0.50
C LEU A 68 19.68 8.27 -0.38
N SER A 69 18.61 7.53 -0.17
CA SER A 69 18.26 6.35 -0.98
C SER A 69 17.98 6.71 -2.43
N ARG A 70 17.23 7.77 -2.70
CA ARG A 70 16.98 8.32 -4.06
C ARG A 70 18.30 8.63 -4.80
N LYS A 71 19.32 9.13 -4.07
CA LYS A 71 20.66 9.40 -4.64
C LYS A 71 21.47 8.11 -4.85
N ALA A 72 21.35 7.15 -3.96
CA ALA A 72 22.13 5.91 -3.98
C ALA A 72 21.62 4.90 -5.01
N VAL A 73 20.32 4.88 -5.27
CA VAL A 73 19.64 3.95 -6.19
C VAL A 73 18.71 4.73 -7.12
N PRO A 74 19.27 5.58 -8.01
CA PRO A 74 18.47 6.45 -8.90
C PRO A 74 17.73 5.68 -9.99
N GLU A 75 18.04 4.41 -10.18
CA GLU A 75 17.37 3.54 -11.15
C GLU A 75 15.96 3.12 -10.70
N VAL A 76 15.62 3.34 -9.44
CA VAL A 76 14.28 3.10 -8.89
C VAL A 76 13.65 4.43 -8.51
N VAL A 77 12.51 4.77 -9.08
CA VAL A 77 11.71 5.92 -8.66
C VAL A 77 11.12 5.60 -7.29
N GLN A 78 11.43 6.42 -6.27
CA GLN A 78 11.09 6.15 -4.88
C GLN A 78 10.13 7.20 -4.34
N PHE A 79 8.89 6.79 -4.06
CA PHE A 79 7.87 7.67 -3.48
C PHE A 79 8.02 7.77 -1.97
N TYR A 80 7.70 8.94 -1.45
CA TYR A 80 7.50 9.16 -0.03
C TYR A 80 6.05 8.86 0.33
N ALA A 81 5.86 8.04 1.34
CA ALA A 81 4.54 7.56 1.74
C ALA A 81 4.57 7.05 3.18
N MET A 82 3.43 6.58 3.65
CA MET A 82 3.31 5.79 4.88
C MET A 82 2.25 4.71 4.73
N GLU A 83 2.30 3.70 5.57
CA GLU A 83 1.17 2.86 5.87
C GLU A 83 0.30 3.60 6.90
N PHE A 84 -0.68 4.31 6.38
CA PHE A 84 -1.55 5.17 7.15
C PHE A 84 -2.47 4.37 8.06
N ASP A 85 -2.44 4.66 9.35
CA ASP A 85 -3.38 4.14 10.34
C ASP A 85 -4.78 4.74 10.09
N THR A 86 -5.50 4.09 9.18
CA THR A 86 -6.73 4.64 8.58
C THR A 86 -7.87 4.76 9.61
N PRO A 87 -8.50 5.92 9.75
CA PRO A 87 -9.64 6.09 10.63
C PRO A 87 -10.82 5.17 10.27
N GLY A 88 -11.24 4.34 11.21
CA GLY A 88 -12.43 3.47 11.05
C GLY A 88 -12.21 2.20 10.22
N ALA A 89 -11.03 2.05 9.62
CA ALA A 89 -10.69 0.95 8.73
C ALA A 89 -9.39 0.25 9.16
N ASP A 90 -8.87 -0.65 8.31
CA ASP A 90 -7.51 -1.19 8.44
C ASP A 90 -6.50 -0.16 7.89
N HIS A 91 -5.37 -0.54 7.40
CA HIS A 91 -4.34 0.38 6.92
C HIS A 91 -4.57 0.80 5.45
N SER A 92 -3.88 1.87 5.03
CA SER A 92 -3.82 2.29 3.63
C SER A 92 -2.44 2.84 3.28
N SER A 93 -1.96 2.64 2.04
CA SER A 93 -0.89 3.51 1.53
C SER A 93 -1.42 4.93 1.41
N MET A 94 -0.70 5.90 1.95
CA MET A 94 -0.85 7.31 1.64
C MET A 94 0.41 7.76 0.90
N ILE A 95 0.32 7.89 -0.43
CA ILE A 95 1.45 8.12 -1.32
C ILE A 95 1.47 9.60 -1.70
N MET A 96 2.54 10.29 -1.33
CA MET A 96 2.69 11.71 -1.62
C MET A 96 3.17 11.96 -3.06
N PRO A 97 2.64 12.96 -3.76
CA PRO A 97 3.26 13.51 -4.96
C PRO A 97 4.69 13.99 -4.64
N HIS A 98 5.60 13.86 -5.61
CA HIS A 98 6.99 14.27 -5.41
C HIS A 98 7.15 15.78 -5.56
N THR A 99 6.96 16.50 -4.46
CA THR A 99 7.06 17.95 -4.38
C THR A 99 8.13 18.37 -3.39
N HIS A 100 8.46 19.67 -3.38
CA HIS A 100 9.44 20.20 -2.43
C HIS A 100 8.94 20.16 -0.98
N ASP A 101 7.65 20.08 -0.76
CA ASP A 101 6.95 20.08 0.53
C ASP A 101 6.26 18.74 0.84
N GLU A 102 6.63 17.66 0.12
CA GLU A 102 6.03 16.32 0.33
C GLU A 102 6.17 15.83 1.79
N ALA A 103 7.26 16.22 2.46
CA ALA A 103 7.52 15.81 3.83
C ALA A 103 6.67 16.56 4.86
N GLU A 104 6.46 17.85 4.66
CA GLU A 104 5.59 18.68 5.48
C GLU A 104 4.13 18.26 5.34
N LYS A 105 3.71 18.01 4.12
CA LYS A 105 2.35 17.54 3.82
C LYS A 105 2.05 16.19 4.45
N LEU A 106 2.98 15.22 4.36
CA LEU A 106 2.80 13.92 5.00
C LEU A 106 2.72 14.04 6.53
N GLU A 107 3.62 14.83 7.15
CA GLU A 107 3.61 15.09 8.60
C GLU A 107 2.27 15.68 9.04
N GLU A 108 1.75 16.67 8.31
CA GLU A 108 0.45 17.28 8.57
C GLU A 108 -0.69 16.25 8.51
N LEU A 109 -0.75 15.45 7.45
CA LEU A 109 -1.79 14.46 7.25
C LEU A 109 -1.73 13.36 8.32
N GLU A 110 -0.54 12.83 8.60
CA GLU A 110 -0.35 11.80 9.62
C GLU A 110 -0.73 12.32 11.01
N SER A 111 -0.18 13.47 11.42
CA SER A 111 -0.44 14.05 12.74
C SER A 111 -1.90 14.45 12.95
N SER A 112 -2.61 14.85 11.88
CA SER A 112 -4.01 15.29 11.97
C SER A 112 -5.01 14.13 11.94
N PHE A 113 -4.73 13.07 11.20
CA PHE A 113 -5.71 12.04 10.86
C PHE A 113 -5.35 10.62 11.26
N ALA A 114 -4.06 10.24 11.33
CA ALA A 114 -3.69 8.88 11.72
C ALA A 114 -4.21 8.52 13.12
N THR A 115 -4.79 7.33 13.25
CA THR A 115 -5.48 6.95 14.49
C THR A 115 -4.55 6.73 15.66
N ARG A 116 -3.26 6.46 15.40
CA ARG A 116 -2.27 6.15 16.44
C ARG A 116 -1.23 7.25 16.68
N ASP A 117 -1.16 8.29 15.83
CA ASP A 117 -0.14 9.34 15.96
C ASP A 117 -0.32 10.21 17.21
N ALA A 118 -1.56 10.53 17.58
CA ALA A 118 -1.82 11.35 18.76
C ALA A 118 -1.37 10.69 20.06
N TRP A 119 -0.67 11.47 20.90
CA TRP A 119 -0.35 11.07 22.25
C TRP A 119 -0.71 12.18 23.27
N PRO A 120 -1.49 11.88 24.34
CA PRO A 120 -2.16 10.59 24.63
C PRO A 120 -3.10 10.15 23.51
N ARG A 121 -3.31 8.83 23.39
CA ARG A 121 -4.18 8.26 22.34
C ARG A 121 -5.57 8.90 22.34
N ASP A 122 -6.02 9.35 21.19
CA ASP A 122 -7.35 9.90 20.99
C ASP A 122 -8.25 8.89 20.22
N PRO A 123 -9.14 8.19 20.95
CA PRO A 123 -10.02 7.19 20.34
C PRO A 123 -11.06 7.81 19.38
N THR A 124 -11.31 9.13 19.44
CA THR A 124 -12.25 9.80 18.54
C THR A 124 -11.75 9.89 17.11
N ARG A 125 -10.44 9.70 16.90
CA ARG A 125 -9.84 9.65 15.56
C ARG A 125 -10.19 8.39 14.79
N ASN A 126 -10.49 7.27 15.46
CA ASN A 126 -10.72 5.99 14.79
C ASN A 126 -12.18 5.80 14.42
N THR A 127 -12.67 6.57 13.45
CA THR A 127 -14.05 6.53 12.98
C THR A 127 -14.14 6.79 11.47
N GLU A 128 -15.12 6.18 10.80
CA GLU A 128 -15.40 6.44 9.38
C GLU A 128 -15.61 7.93 9.05
N PRO A 129 -16.38 8.73 9.85
CA PRO A 129 -16.47 10.17 9.61
C PRO A 129 -15.12 10.89 9.60
N LYS A 130 -14.16 10.45 10.43
CA LYS A 130 -12.82 11.04 10.45
C LYS A 130 -12.03 10.70 9.20
N MET A 131 -12.23 9.49 8.62
CA MET A 131 -11.65 9.16 7.32
C MET A 131 -12.25 9.99 6.19
N ILE A 132 -13.55 10.24 6.21
CA ILE A 132 -14.19 11.12 5.22
C ILE A 132 -13.63 12.56 5.32
N GLU A 133 -13.45 13.09 6.52
CA GLU A 133 -12.81 14.39 6.75
C GLU A 133 -11.37 14.41 6.19
N ALA A 134 -10.59 13.33 6.43
CA ALA A 134 -9.24 13.21 5.89
C ALA A 134 -9.23 13.20 4.35
N LEU A 135 -10.15 12.47 3.73
CA LEU A 135 -10.28 12.40 2.27
C LEU A 135 -10.72 13.73 1.65
N GLU A 136 -11.62 14.46 2.31
CA GLU A 136 -12.02 15.82 1.90
C GLU A 136 -10.81 16.76 1.95
N HIS A 137 -10.06 16.73 3.05
CA HIS A 137 -8.85 17.52 3.19
C HIS A 137 -7.81 17.19 2.11
N MET A 138 -7.52 15.91 1.89
CA MET A 138 -6.59 15.45 0.85
C MET A 138 -7.04 15.86 -0.55
N ARG A 139 -8.35 15.74 -0.86
CA ARG A 139 -8.93 16.14 -2.16
C ARG A 139 -8.72 17.61 -2.46
N ASP A 140 -8.82 18.45 -1.43
CA ASP A 140 -8.78 19.90 -1.55
C ASP A 140 -7.33 20.47 -1.54
N MET A 141 -6.31 19.60 -1.43
CA MET A 141 -4.90 19.98 -1.60
C MET A 141 -4.59 20.29 -3.07
N ASP A 142 -3.65 21.20 -3.32
CA ASP A 142 -3.18 21.54 -4.67
C ASP A 142 -2.65 20.30 -5.42
N GLU A 143 -1.92 19.45 -4.71
CA GLU A 143 -1.40 18.19 -5.23
C GLU A 143 -1.79 17.06 -4.27
N PRO A 144 -2.96 16.44 -4.49
CA PRO A 144 -3.52 15.45 -3.58
C PRO A 144 -2.70 14.15 -3.58
N PRO A 145 -2.57 13.49 -2.41
CA PRO A 145 -1.96 12.17 -2.32
C PRO A 145 -2.82 11.11 -3.01
N VAL A 146 -2.27 9.91 -3.13
CA VAL A 146 -3.00 8.71 -3.52
C VAL A 146 -3.18 7.81 -2.30
N VAL A 147 -4.42 7.36 -2.07
CA VAL A 147 -4.77 6.42 -1.00
C VAL A 147 -5.20 5.08 -1.60
N ILE A 148 -4.56 4.00 -1.16
CA ILE A 148 -4.83 2.62 -1.58
C ILE A 148 -5.03 1.78 -0.32
N ALA A 149 -6.21 1.17 -0.14
CA ALA A 149 -6.50 0.35 1.03
C ALA A 149 -5.60 -0.89 1.05
N HIS A 150 -4.96 -1.18 2.18
CA HIS A 150 -4.09 -2.33 2.39
C HIS A 150 -4.89 -3.56 2.78
N HIS A 151 -4.40 -4.75 2.39
CA HIS A 151 -4.87 -6.08 2.80
C HIS A 151 -6.36 -6.11 3.25
N PRO A 152 -7.31 -5.71 2.36
CA PRO A 152 -8.66 -5.27 2.76
C PRO A 152 -9.53 -6.36 3.43
N SER A 153 -9.20 -7.63 3.26
CA SER A 153 -9.93 -8.72 3.95
C SER A 153 -9.14 -9.35 5.09
N ARG A 154 -8.04 -8.70 5.58
CA ARG A 154 -7.20 -9.26 6.66
C ARG A 154 -8.00 -9.56 7.92
N SER A 155 -8.92 -8.71 8.28
CA SER A 155 -9.77 -8.81 9.47
C SER A 155 -11.07 -9.59 9.27
N ALA A 156 -11.32 -10.12 8.05
CA ALA A 156 -12.53 -10.90 7.75
C ALA A 156 -12.45 -12.32 8.33
N ASP A 157 -13.58 -12.86 8.78
CA ASP A 157 -13.64 -14.22 9.37
C ASP A 157 -13.86 -15.33 8.33
N SER A 158 -14.41 -15.01 7.17
CA SER A 158 -14.73 -15.99 6.11
C SER A 158 -14.93 -15.33 4.75
N ILE A 159 -14.94 -16.14 3.69
CA ILE A 159 -15.22 -15.65 2.34
C ILE A 159 -16.65 -15.11 2.26
N GLY A 160 -16.78 -13.88 1.76
CA GLY A 160 -18.05 -13.16 1.64
C GLY A 160 -18.46 -12.40 2.89
N VAL A 161 -17.69 -12.51 3.96
CA VAL A 161 -17.81 -11.67 5.16
C VAL A 161 -16.67 -10.66 5.14
N TYR A 162 -16.97 -9.40 5.39
CA TYR A 162 -16.00 -8.33 5.39
C TYR A 162 -15.64 -7.96 6.83
N GLY A 163 -14.37 -7.60 7.03
CA GLY A 163 -13.85 -7.19 8.33
C GLY A 163 -14.01 -5.70 8.59
N LEU A 164 -12.92 -5.04 8.96
CA LEU A 164 -12.89 -3.60 9.19
C LEU A 164 -13.21 -2.84 7.90
N ASP A 165 -12.67 -3.31 6.77
CA ASP A 165 -12.89 -2.69 5.47
C ASP A 165 -14.16 -3.25 4.83
N ALA A 166 -15.15 -2.39 4.64
CA ALA A 166 -16.44 -2.79 4.12
C ALA A 166 -16.71 -2.19 2.71
N PRO A 167 -17.41 -2.94 1.83
CA PRO A 167 -17.78 -2.45 0.50
C PRO A 167 -18.50 -1.10 0.47
N ALA A 168 -19.32 -0.82 1.48
CA ALA A 168 -20.05 0.44 1.58
C ALA A 168 -19.11 1.59 1.94
N GLU A 169 -18.12 1.34 2.77
CA GLU A 169 -17.12 2.30 3.19
C GLU A 169 -16.22 2.71 2.02
N PHE A 170 -15.67 1.75 1.27
CA PHE A 170 -14.87 2.05 0.08
C PHE A 170 -15.64 2.81 -1.00
N ARG A 171 -16.94 2.57 -1.13
CA ARG A 171 -17.79 3.40 -2.00
C ARG A 171 -17.88 4.85 -1.52
N LYS A 172 -17.98 5.06 -0.20
CA LYS A 172 -17.98 6.42 0.36
C LYS A 172 -16.64 7.10 0.16
N TRP A 173 -15.53 6.40 0.37
CA TRP A 173 -14.20 6.94 0.09
C TRP A 173 -14.07 7.41 -1.37
N ASN A 174 -14.42 6.53 -2.30
CA ASN A 174 -14.35 6.84 -3.73
C ASN A 174 -15.36 7.94 -4.15
N ASN A 175 -16.54 8.01 -3.52
CA ASN A 175 -17.48 9.12 -3.74
C ASN A 175 -16.94 10.45 -3.23
N THR A 176 -16.25 10.46 -2.10
CA THR A 176 -15.73 11.67 -1.47
C THR A 176 -14.53 12.24 -2.24
N ALA A 177 -13.60 11.36 -2.62
CA ALA A 177 -12.34 11.77 -3.24
C ALA A 177 -11.89 10.75 -4.30
N PRO A 178 -12.53 10.71 -5.49
CA PRO A 178 -12.28 9.66 -6.50
C PRO A 178 -10.87 9.67 -7.11
N ASN A 179 -10.15 10.79 -7.00
CA ASN A 179 -8.77 10.92 -7.45
C ASN A 179 -7.74 10.70 -6.31
N VAL A 180 -8.21 10.53 -5.08
CA VAL A 180 -7.39 10.24 -3.89
C VAL A 180 -7.56 8.78 -3.51
N ALA A 181 -8.76 8.34 -3.14
CA ALA A 181 -9.09 6.97 -2.80
C ALA A 181 -9.39 6.19 -4.08
N ILE A 182 -8.37 5.58 -4.66
CA ILE A 182 -8.41 5.05 -6.02
C ILE A 182 -8.39 3.53 -6.11
N GLY A 183 -8.25 2.80 -5.00
CA GLY A 183 -8.15 1.36 -5.08
C GLY A 183 -7.75 0.67 -3.80
N MET A 184 -7.38 -0.59 -3.97
CA MET A 184 -6.98 -1.47 -2.88
C MET A 184 -5.84 -2.41 -3.29
N GLU A 185 -5.18 -3.00 -2.32
CA GLU A 185 -4.29 -4.13 -2.55
C GLU A 185 -5.08 -5.36 -2.96
N GLY A 186 -5.08 -5.62 -4.27
CA GLY A 186 -5.71 -6.82 -4.81
C GLY A 186 -4.89 -8.08 -4.52
N ALA A 187 -3.56 -7.94 -4.44
CA ALA A 187 -2.62 -8.98 -4.03
C ALA A 187 -1.71 -8.43 -2.92
N PRO A 188 -2.13 -8.52 -1.65
CA PRO A 188 -1.51 -7.84 -0.51
C PRO A 188 -0.26 -8.56 0.04
N GLY A 189 0.64 -8.94 -0.84
CA GLY A 189 1.98 -9.40 -0.52
C GLY A 189 2.02 -10.63 0.38
N HIS A 190 2.95 -10.63 1.33
CA HIS A 190 3.15 -11.76 2.24
C HIS A 190 1.94 -12.01 3.14
N GLN A 191 1.09 -11.03 3.36
CA GLN A 191 -0.17 -11.16 4.10
C GLN A 191 -1.08 -12.24 3.48
N ALA A 192 -1.07 -12.33 2.15
CA ALA A 192 -2.04 -13.09 1.36
C ALA A 192 -1.50 -14.37 0.69
N VAL A 193 -0.19 -14.56 0.65
CA VAL A 193 0.41 -15.71 -0.03
C VAL A 193 0.15 -17.00 0.72
N VAL A 194 -0.48 -17.97 0.04
CA VAL A 194 -0.93 -19.25 0.63
C VAL A 194 0.02 -20.43 0.40
N PHE A 195 1.12 -20.24 -0.34
CA PHE A 195 2.05 -21.32 -0.67
C PHE A 195 3.36 -21.17 0.07
N ARG A 196 3.84 -22.28 0.63
CA ARG A 196 5.22 -22.40 1.13
C ARG A 196 5.97 -23.35 0.21
N ALA A 197 7.12 -22.93 -0.24
CA ALA A 197 8.08 -23.87 -0.82
C ALA A 197 8.70 -24.69 0.34
N THR A 198 8.47 -26.00 0.32
CA THR A 198 9.11 -26.95 1.24
C THR A 198 9.83 -28.00 0.39
N GLY A 199 11.13 -27.75 0.12
CA GLY A 199 11.88 -28.60 -0.81
C GLY A 199 11.25 -28.58 -2.21
N ASP A 200 10.93 -29.75 -2.74
CA ASP A 200 10.33 -29.93 -4.07
C ASP A 200 8.80 -29.81 -4.09
N SER A 201 8.17 -29.44 -2.97
CA SER A 201 6.71 -29.34 -2.88
C SER A 201 6.25 -27.95 -2.45
N VAL A 202 5.13 -27.51 -3.03
CA VAL A 202 4.42 -26.30 -2.61
C VAL A 202 3.25 -26.74 -1.74
N THR A 203 3.28 -26.35 -0.47
CA THR A 203 2.21 -26.70 0.49
C THR A 203 1.30 -25.49 0.70
N PRO A 204 -0.03 -25.67 0.51
CA PRO A 204 -0.99 -24.62 0.89
C PRO A 204 -0.90 -24.32 2.40
N GLY A 205 -0.95 -23.06 2.75
CA GLY A 205 -0.98 -22.66 4.16
C GLY A 205 -1.24 -21.17 4.31
N PRO A 206 -1.91 -20.76 5.39
CA PRO A 206 -2.12 -19.33 5.67
C PRO A 206 -0.77 -18.65 5.92
N ARG A 207 -0.64 -17.42 5.45
CA ARG A 207 0.48 -16.52 5.72
C ARG A 207 -0.03 -15.23 6.33
N GLY A 208 0.82 -14.60 7.13
CA GLY A 208 0.54 -13.31 7.74
C GLY A 208 -0.76 -13.28 8.52
N ALA A 209 -1.42 -12.15 8.49
CA ALA A 209 -2.65 -11.91 9.25
C ALA A 209 -3.92 -12.53 8.62
N TYR A 210 -3.86 -13.07 7.41
CA TYR A 210 -4.93 -13.84 6.79
C TYR A 210 -5.02 -15.28 7.33
N GLY A 211 -4.58 -15.51 8.57
CA GLY A 211 -4.40 -16.85 9.14
C GLY A 211 -5.64 -17.74 9.23
N ARG A 212 -6.85 -17.16 9.17
CA ARG A 212 -8.11 -17.91 9.31
C ARG A 212 -8.79 -18.25 7.97
N GLN A 213 -8.46 -17.56 6.91
CA GLN A 213 -9.00 -17.83 5.60
C GLN A 213 -7.91 -17.70 4.54
N PRO A 214 -7.84 -18.64 3.61
CA PRO A 214 -6.90 -18.56 2.51
C PRO A 214 -7.31 -17.42 1.57
N THR A 215 -6.32 -16.73 1.02
CA THR A 215 -6.52 -15.90 -0.15
C THR A 215 -6.72 -16.79 -1.39
N MET A 216 -7.28 -16.25 -2.42
CA MET A 216 -7.57 -16.97 -3.65
C MET A 216 -6.38 -16.87 -4.61
N GLY A 217 -5.38 -17.75 -4.42
CA GLY A 217 -4.17 -17.77 -5.23
C GLY A 217 -3.23 -16.58 -5.00
N GLY A 218 -3.24 -16.02 -3.79
CA GLY A 218 -2.46 -14.82 -3.45
C GLY A 218 -3.21 -13.51 -3.64
N PHE A 219 -4.44 -13.56 -4.18
CA PHE A 219 -5.33 -12.41 -4.27
C PHE A 219 -6.33 -12.36 -3.12
N ASP A 220 -6.65 -11.13 -2.70
CA ASP A 220 -7.72 -10.88 -1.73
C ASP A 220 -9.08 -11.30 -2.29
N GLN A 221 -10.01 -11.74 -1.41
CA GLN A 221 -11.34 -12.15 -1.84
C GLN A 221 -12.13 -11.00 -2.50
N MET A 222 -11.91 -9.75 -2.12
CA MET A 222 -12.58 -8.61 -2.73
C MET A 222 -12.21 -8.46 -4.21
N THR A 223 -11.01 -8.90 -4.60
CA THR A 223 -10.54 -8.92 -5.99
C THR A 223 -10.91 -10.21 -6.72
N ALA A 224 -10.64 -11.36 -6.09
CA ALA A 224 -10.63 -12.65 -6.80
C ALA A 224 -12.01 -13.26 -7.02
N ARG A 225 -13.04 -12.81 -6.32
CA ARG A 225 -14.40 -13.35 -6.46
C ARG A 225 -15.10 -12.73 -7.66
N LEU A 226 -15.36 -13.52 -8.69
CA LEU A 226 -16.17 -13.12 -9.85
C LEU A 226 -17.57 -12.69 -9.41
N GLY A 227 -18.04 -11.55 -9.90
CA GLY A 227 -19.28 -10.91 -9.46
C GLY A 227 -19.21 -10.35 -8.04
N GLY A 228 -18.01 -10.25 -7.46
CA GLY A 228 -17.75 -9.75 -6.12
C GLY A 228 -17.63 -8.24 -6.04
N PHE A 229 -16.88 -7.79 -5.03
CA PHE A 229 -16.77 -6.36 -4.72
C PHE A 229 -16.10 -5.57 -5.85
N TRP A 230 -14.95 -6.03 -6.35
CA TRP A 230 -14.20 -5.30 -7.38
C TRP A 230 -14.99 -5.21 -8.69
N ASP A 231 -15.57 -6.33 -9.15
CA ASP A 231 -16.46 -6.34 -10.33
C ASP A 231 -17.62 -5.36 -10.18
N SER A 232 -18.19 -5.28 -8.95
CA SER A 232 -19.28 -4.37 -8.65
C SER A 232 -18.84 -2.89 -8.75
N MET A 233 -17.67 -2.55 -8.21
CA MET A 233 -17.10 -1.20 -8.29
C MET A 233 -16.89 -0.78 -9.76
N LEU A 234 -16.29 -1.65 -10.57
CA LEU A 234 -16.06 -1.41 -12.00
C LEU A 234 -17.39 -1.32 -12.77
N GLY A 235 -18.35 -2.22 -12.46
CA GLY A 235 -19.68 -2.20 -13.05
C GLY A 235 -20.51 -0.95 -12.70
N GLU A 236 -20.23 -0.30 -11.59
CA GLU A 236 -20.78 1.01 -11.21
C GLU A 236 -20.09 2.19 -11.95
N GLY A 237 -19.07 1.91 -12.77
CA GLY A 237 -18.27 2.94 -13.46
C GLY A 237 -17.28 3.66 -12.56
N ARG A 238 -16.91 3.07 -11.43
CA ARG A 238 -15.97 3.67 -10.48
C ARG A 238 -14.54 3.41 -10.90
N HIS A 239 -13.69 4.39 -10.67
CA HIS A 239 -12.25 4.23 -10.72
C HIS A 239 -11.78 3.62 -9.40
N TRP A 240 -11.67 2.28 -9.37
CA TRP A 240 -11.20 1.52 -8.22
C TRP A 240 -10.28 0.41 -8.71
N TRP A 241 -8.99 0.66 -8.58
CA TRP A 241 -7.95 -0.17 -9.16
C TRP A 241 -7.36 -1.13 -8.14
N ILE A 242 -6.61 -2.11 -8.63
CA ILE A 242 -5.90 -3.05 -7.75
C ILE A 242 -4.40 -2.90 -7.91
N THR A 243 -3.67 -3.10 -6.81
CA THR A 243 -2.22 -3.19 -6.79
C THR A 243 -1.76 -4.55 -6.24
N ALA A 244 -0.53 -4.92 -6.56
CA ALA A 244 0.19 -6.01 -5.92
C ALA A 244 1.44 -5.44 -5.27
N ASN A 245 1.79 -5.90 -4.09
CA ASN A 245 2.90 -5.41 -3.32
C ASN A 245 3.53 -6.52 -2.46
N SER A 246 4.59 -6.20 -1.71
CA SER A 246 5.27 -7.19 -0.89
C SER A 246 4.86 -7.16 0.58
N ASP A 247 4.57 -5.99 1.09
CA ASP A 247 4.43 -5.76 2.54
C ASP A 247 5.68 -6.28 3.30
N SER A 248 6.85 -5.99 2.73
CA SER A 248 8.14 -6.56 3.17
C SER A 248 8.62 -5.93 4.48
N HIS A 249 9.02 -6.75 5.46
CA HIS A 249 9.52 -6.32 6.78
C HIS A 249 10.92 -6.83 7.09
N VAL A 250 11.06 -8.16 7.17
CA VAL A 250 12.28 -8.81 7.71
C VAL A 250 12.81 -9.94 6.84
N ASN A 251 12.40 -9.98 5.59
CA ASN A 251 12.84 -11.01 4.68
C ASN A 251 14.35 -10.92 4.45
N TRP A 252 15.03 -12.04 4.52
CA TRP A 252 16.48 -12.15 4.33
C TRP A 252 16.91 -13.36 3.52
N ARG A 253 15.94 -14.12 3.02
CA ARG A 253 16.18 -15.28 2.19
C ARG A 253 15.04 -15.49 1.22
N GLU A 254 15.38 -15.78 0.00
CA GLU A 254 14.46 -16.14 -1.06
C GLU A 254 13.52 -17.29 -0.64
N GLY A 255 12.26 -17.22 -1.04
CA GLY A 255 11.23 -18.20 -0.70
C GLY A 255 10.77 -18.17 0.77
N GLY A 256 11.12 -17.15 1.54
CA GLY A 256 10.64 -16.93 2.90
C GLY A 256 9.13 -16.64 2.98
N ALA A 257 8.62 -16.52 4.20
CA ALA A 257 7.22 -16.13 4.41
C ALA A 257 6.99 -14.66 4.08
N ASP A 258 7.90 -13.81 4.50
CA ASP A 258 8.07 -12.44 4.06
C ASP A 258 9.05 -12.44 2.86
N PHE A 259 8.95 -11.52 1.92
CA PHE A 259 9.76 -11.52 0.70
C PHE A 259 10.10 -10.10 0.25
N TRP A 260 11.20 -9.98 -0.52
CA TRP A 260 11.69 -8.71 -0.99
C TRP A 260 10.73 -8.01 -1.95
N PRO A 261 10.77 -6.68 -2.04
CA PRO A 261 10.02 -5.94 -3.04
C PRO A 261 10.27 -6.47 -4.45
N GLY A 262 9.21 -6.89 -5.13
CA GLY A 262 9.27 -7.43 -6.49
C GLY A 262 9.66 -8.91 -6.61
N GLU A 263 10.02 -9.58 -5.52
CA GLU A 263 10.38 -11.02 -5.55
C GLU A 263 9.21 -11.91 -5.97
N TYR A 264 8.00 -11.60 -5.49
CA TYR A 264 6.83 -12.44 -5.72
C TYR A 264 5.73 -11.74 -6.52
N SER A 265 5.46 -10.48 -6.25
CA SER A 265 4.34 -9.73 -6.82
C SER A 265 4.76 -8.35 -7.31
N LYS A 266 4.15 -7.90 -8.41
CA LYS A 266 4.48 -6.63 -9.06
C LYS A 266 3.22 -5.92 -9.53
N THR A 267 3.21 -4.59 -9.38
CA THR A 267 2.29 -3.70 -10.07
C THR A 267 3.00 -3.07 -11.24
N TYR A 268 2.46 -3.25 -12.44
CA TYR A 268 2.91 -2.59 -13.66
C TYR A 268 2.05 -1.37 -13.92
N VAL A 269 2.68 -0.28 -14.28
CA VAL A 269 2.01 0.98 -14.64
C VAL A 269 2.46 1.40 -16.03
N TYR A 270 1.52 1.67 -16.91
CA TYR A 270 1.83 2.25 -18.22
C TYR A 270 2.01 3.76 -18.06
N ALA A 271 3.26 4.18 -17.98
CA ALA A 271 3.67 5.56 -17.71
C ALA A 271 5.15 5.76 -18.09
N ASP A 272 5.56 7.01 -18.30
CA ASP A 272 6.96 7.35 -18.31
C ASP A 272 7.57 7.16 -16.90
N ARG A 273 8.88 6.95 -16.84
CA ARG A 273 9.57 6.66 -15.58
C ARG A 273 9.86 7.95 -14.79
N ALA A 274 8.79 8.64 -14.40
CA ALA A 274 8.82 9.83 -13.56
C ALA A 274 7.73 9.73 -12.49
N HIS A 275 7.90 10.44 -11.37
CA HIS A 275 6.97 10.38 -10.25
C HIS A 275 5.54 10.74 -10.67
N ASP A 276 5.37 11.87 -11.36
CA ASP A 276 4.05 12.36 -11.73
C ASP A 276 3.35 11.43 -12.72
N ASP A 277 4.08 10.95 -13.75
CA ASP A 277 3.53 10.04 -14.76
C ASP A 277 3.10 8.70 -14.17
N ILE A 278 3.86 8.17 -13.19
CA ILE A 278 3.52 6.93 -12.48
C ILE A 278 2.25 7.14 -11.64
N LEU A 279 2.14 8.23 -10.85
CA LEU A 279 0.94 8.51 -10.08
C LEU A 279 -0.29 8.71 -10.95
N ASP A 280 -0.15 9.42 -12.07
CA ASP A 280 -1.22 9.63 -13.03
C ASP A 280 -1.60 8.31 -13.74
N GLY A 281 -0.62 7.46 -13.99
CA GLY A 281 -0.85 6.10 -14.49
C GLY A 281 -1.70 5.27 -13.54
N ILE A 282 -1.37 5.32 -12.24
CA ILE A 282 -2.13 4.61 -11.20
C ILE A 282 -3.54 5.22 -11.06
N ARG A 283 -3.68 6.55 -10.98
CA ARG A 283 -4.98 7.22 -10.90
C ARG A 283 -5.87 6.91 -12.11
N GLY A 284 -5.27 6.85 -13.29
CA GLY A 284 -5.95 6.55 -14.55
C GLY A 284 -6.26 5.07 -14.77
N GLY A 285 -5.85 4.17 -13.85
CA GLY A 285 -6.07 2.73 -13.97
C GLY A 285 -5.26 2.07 -15.09
N ARG A 286 -4.18 2.71 -15.54
CA ARG A 286 -3.25 2.13 -16.52
C ARG A 286 -2.30 1.16 -15.83
N VAL A 287 -2.91 0.16 -15.16
CA VAL A 287 -2.20 -0.79 -14.29
C VAL A 287 -2.61 -2.23 -14.59
N PHE A 288 -1.67 -3.14 -14.42
CA PHE A 288 -1.96 -4.54 -14.21
C PHE A 288 -1.05 -5.13 -13.12
N VAL A 289 -1.47 -6.24 -12.54
CA VAL A 289 -0.74 -6.88 -11.45
C VAL A 289 -0.38 -8.32 -11.80
N THR A 290 0.78 -8.76 -11.34
CA THR A 290 1.25 -10.13 -11.53
C THR A 290 1.73 -10.74 -10.23
N LEU A 291 1.62 -12.08 -10.14
CA LEU A 291 2.28 -12.89 -9.14
C LEU A 291 3.35 -13.73 -9.86
N GLY A 292 4.60 -13.58 -9.42
CA GLY A 292 5.76 -14.14 -10.11
C GLY A 292 6.11 -13.38 -11.40
N ASP A 293 7.00 -13.94 -12.21
CA ASP A 293 7.51 -13.35 -13.45
C ASP A 293 6.98 -14.05 -14.71
N LEU A 294 5.75 -14.55 -14.67
CA LEU A 294 5.13 -15.27 -15.79
C LEU A 294 4.71 -14.33 -16.94
N VAL A 295 4.41 -13.06 -16.61
CA VAL A 295 4.01 -12.04 -17.58
C VAL A 295 4.83 -10.79 -17.30
N SER A 296 5.57 -10.31 -18.28
CA SER A 296 6.37 -9.08 -18.21
C SER A 296 5.77 -7.92 -19.01
N GLU A 297 4.90 -8.24 -19.97
CA GLU A 297 4.20 -7.26 -20.81
C GLU A 297 2.77 -7.72 -21.05
N LEU A 298 1.83 -6.78 -20.95
CA LEU A 298 0.42 -7.02 -21.26
C LEU A 298 -0.12 -5.81 -22.03
N TRP A 299 -0.63 -6.05 -23.22
CA TRP A 299 -1.32 -5.06 -24.03
C TRP A 299 -2.77 -5.49 -24.19
N VAL A 300 -3.68 -4.63 -23.78
CA VAL A 300 -5.12 -4.86 -23.92
C VAL A 300 -5.69 -3.77 -24.80
N THR A 301 -6.32 -4.17 -25.91
CA THR A 301 -7.07 -3.26 -26.77
C THR A 301 -8.54 -3.66 -26.77
N ALA A 302 -9.41 -2.68 -26.74
CA ALA A 302 -10.84 -2.87 -26.86
C ALA A 302 -11.41 -1.94 -27.94
N GLU A 303 -12.22 -2.50 -28.82
CA GLU A 303 -12.94 -1.74 -29.85
C GLU A 303 -14.43 -1.73 -29.53
N ALA A 304 -15.02 -0.55 -29.50
CA ALA A 304 -16.46 -0.39 -29.33
C ALA A 304 -16.98 0.75 -30.22
N GLY A 305 -17.94 0.45 -31.11
CA GLY A 305 -18.58 1.45 -31.95
C GLY A 305 -17.63 2.22 -32.90
N GLY A 306 -16.50 1.60 -33.26
CA GLY A 306 -15.48 2.23 -34.13
C GLY A 306 -14.45 3.09 -33.37
N ALA A 307 -14.51 3.11 -32.05
CA ALA A 307 -13.46 3.67 -31.21
C ALA A 307 -12.58 2.54 -30.64
N GLU A 308 -11.27 2.75 -30.68
CA GLU A 308 -10.26 1.85 -30.07
C GLU A 308 -9.78 2.48 -28.77
N ALA A 309 -9.74 1.69 -27.72
CA ALA A 309 -9.11 2.04 -26.44
C ALA A 309 -8.14 0.92 -26.05
N GLY A 310 -6.98 1.27 -25.53
CA GLY A 310 -5.96 0.31 -25.13
C GLY A 310 -5.13 0.77 -23.93
N ILE A 311 -4.54 -0.17 -23.23
CA ILE A 311 -3.49 -0.05 -22.22
C ILE A 311 -2.32 -0.96 -22.56
#